data_46d43b83a708f29ee49723e209dacb8a
#
_entry.id   46d43b83a708f29ee49723e209dacb8a
#
_cell.length_a   1.000
_cell.length_b   1.000
_cell.length_c   1.000
_cell.angle_alpha   90.00
_cell.angle_beta   90.00
_cell.angle_gamma   90.00
#
_symmetry.space_group_name_H-M   'P 1'
#
loop_
_entity.id
_entity.type
_entity.pdbx_description
1 polymer ?
#
loop_
_entity_poly.entity_id
_entity_poly.type
_entity_poly.pdbx_seq_one_letter_code
_entity_poly.pdbx_strand_id
1 'polypeptide(L)'
;MTRPRFATSSRVFVAVLLLHPFVACTTTPPREIAGTSPANTRIDEAISIAVPVLEKTDPDAAARWRDWLAGPPANRSIRGSDDRPMSLRSMPGTFEATAYAAPILDARRTRDPIHRHPILGDPTQLTDPRSLPIRRSIPEVAGTTVPVLGWVADGLDAYLAEVNGSTALRFPDGTIDCLAWSRTNEREYTSLGRRMVDTGLADADSIDLDVIRDRHAEDPETIERLMLDNDRVVFFEIVPASTWPRASTGVRLVPRHTVAVDPKVIPLGSVLVIEGDDLPPTVVVAVDIGGAIRGRRIDLYLGAGTDSLREAGRLKADLRVSILEPALRDR
;
A
#
# COMPACT_ATOMS: atom_id res chain seq x y z
N MET A 1 -34.75 35.69 -7.17
CA MET A 1 -34.39 34.35 -7.64
C MET A 1 -32.87 34.27 -7.71
N THR A 2 -32.22 33.90 -6.65
CA THR A 2 -30.76 33.79 -6.50
C THR A 2 -30.43 32.33 -6.21
N ARG A 3 -29.73 31.69 -7.12
CA ARG A 3 -29.22 30.28 -6.96
C ARG A 3 -28.07 30.24 -5.98
N PRO A 4 -28.03 29.31 -5.03
CA PRO A 4 -26.87 29.14 -4.18
C PRO A 4 -25.72 28.46 -4.99
N ARG A 5 -24.51 29.01 -4.83
CA ARG A 5 -23.25 28.43 -5.29
C ARG A 5 -22.93 27.23 -4.41
N PHE A 6 -22.83 26.05 -5.01
CA PHE A 6 -22.28 24.87 -4.37
C PHE A 6 -20.77 25.07 -4.20
N ALA A 7 -20.33 25.13 -2.94
CA ALA A 7 -18.94 25.06 -2.57
C ALA A 7 -18.44 23.63 -2.82
N THR A 8 -17.42 23.49 -3.66
CA THR A 8 -16.67 22.26 -3.87
C THR A 8 -15.93 21.91 -2.58
N SER A 9 -16.42 20.88 -1.89
CA SER A 9 -15.77 20.31 -0.71
C SER A 9 -14.46 19.64 -1.11
N SER A 10 -13.32 20.27 -0.75
CA SER A 10 -12.00 19.65 -0.80
C SER A 10 -11.99 18.44 0.14
N ARG A 11 -11.69 17.26 -0.41
CA ARG A 11 -11.56 16.02 0.36
C ARG A 11 -10.18 16.01 1.03
N VAL A 12 -10.18 16.14 2.35
CA VAL A 12 -8.99 16.00 3.17
C VAL A 12 -8.62 14.53 3.27
N PHE A 13 -7.40 14.18 2.85
CA PHE A 13 -6.83 12.84 2.96
C PHE A 13 -5.68 12.89 3.97
N VAL A 14 -5.63 11.88 4.82
CA VAL A 14 -4.52 11.72 5.77
C VAL A 14 -3.29 11.26 4.99
N ALA A 15 -2.39 12.20 4.75
CA ALA A 15 -1.03 11.93 4.31
C ALA A 15 -0.10 12.34 5.46
N VAL A 16 0.76 11.44 5.87
CA VAL A 16 1.75 11.68 6.95
C VAL A 16 2.72 12.78 6.51
N LEU A 17 2.75 13.88 7.24
CA LEU A 17 3.70 14.99 7.03
C LEU A 17 4.45 15.26 8.32
N LEU A 18 5.76 15.07 8.32
CA LEU A 18 6.65 15.58 9.37
C LEU A 18 7.62 16.59 8.77
N LEU A 19 7.58 17.82 9.29
CA LEU A 19 8.61 18.82 9.14
C LEU A 19 9.41 18.89 10.44
N HIS A 20 10.69 18.46 10.42
CA HIS A 20 11.68 18.87 11.42
C HIS A 20 13.01 19.20 10.73
N PRO A 21 13.82 20.13 11.30
CA PRO A 21 14.96 20.72 10.62
C PRO A 21 16.14 19.74 10.51
N PHE A 22 16.81 19.79 9.38
CA PHE A 22 18.03 19.06 9.07
C PHE A 22 19.14 19.31 10.11
N VAL A 23 19.60 18.22 10.71
CA VAL A 23 20.97 18.12 11.25
C VAL A 23 21.73 17.18 10.32
N ALA A 24 22.68 17.73 9.60
CA ALA A 24 23.56 16.97 8.73
C ALA A 24 24.42 16.01 9.56
N CYS A 25 24.22 14.71 9.36
CA CYS A 25 25.12 13.68 9.82
C CYS A 25 25.79 13.05 8.61
N THR A 26 27.09 13.32 8.46
CA THR A 26 27.95 12.73 7.45
C THR A 26 28.15 11.25 7.74
N THR A 27 27.62 10.37 6.90
CA THR A 27 27.95 8.95 6.91
C THR A 27 28.55 8.54 5.58
N THR A 28 29.70 7.89 5.68
CA THR A 28 30.52 7.28 4.63
C THR A 28 29.66 6.35 3.75
N PRO A 29 29.85 6.37 2.40
CA PRO A 29 29.09 5.48 1.52
C PRO A 29 29.53 4.02 1.67
N PRO A 30 28.61 3.04 1.55
CA PRO A 30 28.97 1.64 1.56
C PRO A 30 29.72 1.25 0.28
N ARG A 31 30.74 0.44 0.48
CA ARG A 31 31.70 -0.11 -0.48
C ARG A 31 30.99 -0.81 -1.63
N GLU A 32 31.26 -0.40 -2.87
CA GLU A 32 30.84 -1.07 -4.10
C GLU A 32 31.33 -2.52 -4.13
N ILE A 33 30.36 -3.45 -4.29
CA ILE A 33 30.67 -4.82 -4.68
C ILE A 33 30.58 -4.88 -6.20
N ALA A 34 31.71 -5.06 -6.84
CA ALA A 34 31.83 -5.21 -8.28
C ALA A 34 31.15 -6.53 -8.73
N GLY A 35 30.19 -6.44 -9.65
CA GLY A 35 29.62 -7.58 -10.36
C GLY A 35 28.16 -7.37 -10.73
N THR A 36 27.92 -7.09 -12.03
CA THR A 36 26.64 -6.86 -12.72
C THR A 36 25.96 -5.52 -12.42
N SER A 37 25.68 -4.77 -13.48
CA SER A 37 25.08 -3.44 -13.37
C SER A 37 23.71 -3.52 -12.68
N PRO A 38 23.48 -2.84 -11.54
CA PRO A 38 22.25 -3.00 -10.76
C PRO A 38 20.96 -2.62 -11.52
N ALA A 39 21.10 -1.86 -12.60
CA ALA A 39 19.97 -1.39 -13.42
C ALA A 39 19.34 -2.51 -14.27
N ASN A 40 20.11 -3.48 -14.76
CA ASN A 40 19.60 -4.50 -15.68
C ASN A 40 18.78 -5.59 -14.97
N THR A 41 19.23 -6.02 -13.78
CA THR A 41 18.49 -7.01 -12.96
C THR A 41 17.11 -6.48 -12.54
N ARG A 42 17.01 -5.17 -12.30
CA ARG A 42 15.77 -4.51 -11.84
C ARG A 42 14.68 -4.45 -12.91
N ILE A 43 15.04 -4.33 -14.19
CA ILE A 43 14.07 -4.29 -15.28
C ILE A 43 13.41 -5.65 -15.48
N ASP A 44 14.21 -6.73 -15.47
CA ASP A 44 13.69 -8.09 -15.63
C ASP A 44 12.75 -8.48 -14.48
N GLU A 45 13.13 -8.12 -13.25
CA GLU A 45 12.28 -8.31 -12.07
C GLU A 45 10.98 -7.51 -12.19
N ALA A 46 11.05 -6.24 -12.58
CA ALA A 46 9.87 -5.41 -12.78
C ALA A 46 8.93 -5.98 -13.84
N ILE A 47 9.47 -6.40 -14.99
CA ILE A 47 8.66 -7.00 -16.06
C ILE A 47 8.02 -8.32 -15.60
N SER A 48 8.77 -9.14 -14.83
CA SER A 48 8.24 -10.38 -14.27
C SER A 48 7.08 -10.16 -13.30
N ILE A 49 7.05 -9.03 -12.62
CA ILE A 49 5.92 -8.59 -11.77
C ILE A 49 4.77 -8.06 -12.63
N ALA A 50 5.09 -7.32 -13.69
CA ALA A 50 4.09 -6.66 -14.56
C ALA A 50 3.29 -7.67 -15.40
N VAL A 51 3.95 -8.68 -15.97
CA VAL A 51 3.35 -9.62 -16.93
C VAL A 51 2.08 -10.29 -16.38
N PRO A 52 2.03 -10.88 -15.17
CA PRO A 52 0.81 -11.50 -14.65
C PRO A 52 -0.36 -10.52 -14.45
N VAL A 53 -0.08 -9.24 -14.24
CA VAL A 53 -1.09 -8.20 -14.15
C VAL A 53 -1.60 -7.85 -15.54
N LEU A 54 -0.68 -7.63 -16.49
CA LEU A 54 -0.99 -7.29 -17.86
C LEU A 54 -1.76 -8.41 -18.59
N GLU A 55 -1.51 -9.68 -18.27
CA GLU A 55 -2.29 -10.79 -18.81
C GLU A 55 -3.81 -10.65 -18.58
N LYS A 56 -4.17 -9.96 -17.49
CA LYS A 56 -5.57 -9.70 -17.13
C LYS A 56 -6.09 -8.34 -17.63
N THR A 57 -5.21 -7.35 -17.82
CA THR A 57 -5.58 -5.96 -18.10
C THR A 57 -5.27 -5.51 -19.53
N ASP A 58 -4.15 -5.98 -20.09
CA ASP A 58 -3.67 -5.70 -21.46
C ASP A 58 -2.83 -6.90 -21.97
N PRO A 59 -3.48 -7.96 -22.51
CA PRO A 59 -2.78 -9.16 -22.98
C PRO A 59 -1.75 -8.89 -24.08
N ASP A 60 -1.96 -7.86 -24.90
CA ASP A 60 -1.04 -7.48 -25.98
C ASP A 60 0.26 -6.88 -25.39
N ALA A 61 0.13 -6.03 -24.37
CA ALA A 61 1.29 -5.53 -23.63
C ALA A 61 2.03 -6.67 -22.91
N ALA A 62 1.32 -7.62 -22.33
CA ALA A 62 1.91 -8.80 -21.71
C ALA A 62 2.72 -9.63 -22.73
N ALA A 63 2.18 -9.82 -23.94
CA ALA A 63 2.88 -10.52 -25.01
C ALA A 63 4.17 -9.79 -25.42
N ARG A 64 4.10 -8.47 -25.64
CA ARG A 64 5.29 -7.66 -25.98
C ARG A 64 6.38 -7.76 -24.91
N TRP A 65 6.03 -7.74 -23.64
CA TRP A 65 6.97 -7.87 -22.55
C TRP A 65 7.57 -9.28 -22.45
N ARG A 66 6.79 -10.34 -22.70
CA ARG A 66 7.31 -11.71 -22.76
C ARG A 66 8.31 -11.89 -23.91
N ASP A 67 7.99 -11.35 -25.07
CA ASP A 67 8.91 -11.38 -26.21
C ASP A 67 10.21 -10.62 -25.91
N TRP A 68 10.10 -9.51 -25.20
CA TRP A 68 11.26 -8.75 -24.75
C TRP A 68 12.12 -9.55 -23.76
N LEU A 69 11.50 -10.24 -22.78
CA LEU A 69 12.19 -11.11 -21.81
C LEU A 69 12.84 -12.35 -22.47
N ALA A 70 12.28 -12.89 -23.54
CA ALA A 70 12.79 -14.07 -24.22
C ALA A 70 14.14 -13.86 -24.91
N GLY A 71 14.59 -12.62 -25.04
CA GLY A 71 15.88 -12.32 -25.64
C GLY A 71 17.07 -12.34 -24.68
N PRO A 72 18.32 -12.24 -25.23
CA PRO A 72 19.54 -12.34 -24.46
C PRO A 72 19.62 -11.29 -23.35
N PRO A 73 20.04 -11.67 -22.11
CA PRO A 73 20.09 -10.74 -20.97
C PRO A 73 21.14 -9.63 -21.10
N ALA A 74 22.15 -9.81 -21.95
CA ALA A 74 23.33 -8.93 -22.03
C ALA A 74 23.02 -7.49 -22.50
N ASN A 75 21.83 -7.22 -23.07
CA ASN A 75 21.47 -5.94 -23.69
C ASN A 75 20.26 -5.25 -23.07
N ARG A 76 19.91 -5.58 -21.83
CA ARG A 76 18.73 -5.04 -21.17
C ARG A 76 19.08 -3.79 -20.34
N SER A 77 18.75 -2.62 -20.84
CA SER A 77 18.89 -1.36 -20.12
C SER A 77 17.60 -0.53 -20.24
N ILE A 78 17.42 0.47 -19.38
CA ILE A 78 16.29 1.42 -19.47
C ILE A 78 16.24 2.14 -20.84
N ARG A 79 17.38 2.26 -21.51
CA ARG A 79 17.47 2.87 -22.86
C ARG A 79 17.23 1.85 -23.98
N GLY A 80 17.11 0.56 -23.62
CA GLY A 80 17.10 -0.52 -24.63
C GLY A 80 18.45 -0.78 -25.24
N SER A 81 18.46 -1.61 -26.29
CA SER A 81 19.61 -1.83 -27.19
C SER A 81 19.14 -1.65 -28.62
N ASP A 82 20.08 -1.58 -29.58
CA ASP A 82 19.73 -1.47 -31.00
C ASP A 82 18.81 -2.59 -31.47
N ASP A 83 18.95 -3.78 -30.91
CA ASP A 83 18.11 -4.94 -31.23
C ASP A 83 16.77 -4.98 -30.47
N ARG A 84 16.65 -4.20 -29.37
CA ARG A 84 15.50 -4.20 -28.46
C ARG A 84 15.31 -2.81 -27.87
N PRO A 85 14.88 -1.87 -28.69
CA PRO A 85 14.65 -0.52 -28.25
C PRO A 85 13.52 -0.47 -27.21
N MET A 86 13.69 0.41 -26.24
CA MET A 86 12.63 0.78 -25.31
C MET A 86 12.22 2.24 -25.54
N SER A 87 10.96 2.52 -25.35
CA SER A 87 10.45 3.87 -25.33
C SER A 87 10.09 4.31 -23.93
N LEU A 88 10.44 5.53 -23.58
CA LEU A 88 10.03 6.21 -22.36
C LEU A 88 8.99 7.27 -22.74
N ARG A 89 7.76 7.04 -22.36
CA ARG A 89 6.68 8.00 -22.55
C ARG A 89 6.49 8.80 -21.25
N SER A 90 7.03 10.02 -21.24
CA SER A 90 6.88 10.90 -20.08
C SER A 90 5.42 11.28 -19.86
N MET A 91 5.01 11.22 -18.62
CA MET A 91 3.68 11.67 -18.20
C MET A 91 3.73 13.17 -17.88
N PRO A 92 2.71 13.94 -18.28
CA PRO A 92 2.74 15.38 -18.08
C PRO A 92 2.62 15.75 -16.60
N GLY A 93 3.39 16.75 -16.16
CA GLY A 93 3.40 17.31 -14.81
C GLY A 93 4.06 16.39 -13.77
N THR A 94 4.05 16.82 -12.52
CA THR A 94 4.59 16.11 -11.38
C THR A 94 3.57 15.21 -10.72
N PHE A 95 4.06 14.18 -10.04
CA PHE A 95 3.28 13.26 -9.23
C PHE A 95 3.70 13.39 -7.77
N GLU A 96 2.75 13.50 -6.86
CA GLU A 96 3.03 13.37 -5.43
C GLU A 96 3.36 11.91 -5.11
N ALA A 97 4.51 11.69 -4.49
CA ALA A 97 4.90 10.37 -3.97
C ALA A 97 4.76 10.32 -2.47
N THR A 98 4.15 9.23 -2.01
CA THR A 98 4.15 8.79 -0.62
C THR A 98 4.63 7.34 -0.58
N ALA A 99 4.68 6.75 0.61
CA ALA A 99 5.03 5.35 0.73
C ALA A 99 4.15 4.64 1.76
N TYR A 100 4.08 3.32 1.64
CA TYR A 100 3.40 2.46 2.59
C TYR A 100 4.21 1.21 2.88
N ALA A 101 3.86 0.55 4.00
CA ALA A 101 4.47 -0.70 4.42
C ALA A 101 3.43 -1.60 5.10
N ALA A 102 3.63 -2.91 5.03
CA ALA A 102 2.75 -3.85 5.70
C ALA A 102 3.13 -3.98 7.18
N PRO A 103 2.19 -3.84 8.14
CA PRO A 103 2.48 -4.02 9.54
C PRO A 103 2.75 -5.50 9.88
N ILE A 104 3.62 -5.72 10.87
CA ILE A 104 3.80 -7.01 11.55
C ILE A 104 3.45 -6.77 13.02
N LEU A 105 2.37 -7.41 13.48
CA LEU A 105 1.80 -7.18 14.81
C LEU A 105 2.09 -8.37 15.72
N ASP A 106 2.47 -8.10 16.97
CA ASP A 106 2.56 -9.12 18.00
C ASP A 106 1.15 -9.55 18.42
N ALA A 107 0.89 -10.86 18.39
CA ALA A 107 -0.44 -11.42 18.59
C ALA A 107 -0.46 -12.63 19.52
N ARG A 108 -1.65 -12.98 19.98
CA ARG A 108 -1.95 -14.24 20.71
C ARG A 108 -3.01 -15.04 19.93
N ARG A 109 -2.94 -16.36 20.04
CA ARG A 109 -3.95 -17.26 19.46
C ARG A 109 -5.28 -17.19 20.22
N THR A 110 -5.23 -16.85 21.49
CA THR A 110 -6.38 -16.72 22.38
C THR A 110 -6.42 -15.34 22.99
N ARG A 111 -7.65 -14.88 23.26
CA ARG A 111 -7.87 -13.60 23.95
C ARG A 111 -7.35 -13.69 25.39
N ASP A 112 -6.69 -12.61 25.81
CA ASP A 112 -6.27 -12.40 27.20
C ASP A 112 -6.58 -10.94 27.62
N PRO A 113 -6.31 -10.53 28.88
CA PRO A 113 -6.61 -9.18 29.34
C PRO A 113 -5.88 -8.05 28.59
N ILE A 114 -4.73 -8.35 27.97
CA ILE A 114 -3.93 -7.40 27.21
C ILE A 114 -4.31 -7.48 25.73
N HIS A 115 -4.31 -8.69 25.15
CA HIS A 115 -4.59 -8.93 23.74
C HIS A 115 -6.08 -9.17 23.55
N ARG A 116 -6.84 -8.09 23.38
CA ARG A 116 -8.30 -8.10 23.37
C ARG A 116 -8.93 -7.65 22.04
N HIS A 117 -8.12 -7.14 21.11
CA HIS A 117 -8.57 -6.64 19.82
C HIS A 117 -8.37 -7.72 18.75
N PRO A 118 -9.47 -8.21 18.10
CA PRO A 118 -9.39 -9.33 17.17
C PRO A 118 -8.93 -8.87 15.79
N ILE A 119 -8.11 -9.69 15.14
CA ILE A 119 -7.91 -9.67 13.70
C ILE A 119 -8.83 -10.74 13.10
N LEU A 120 -9.77 -10.30 12.27
CA LEU A 120 -10.91 -11.11 11.85
C LEU A 120 -10.59 -11.93 10.60
N GLY A 121 -10.88 -13.22 10.67
CA GLY A 121 -10.90 -14.12 9.52
C GLY A 121 -12.21 -14.01 8.73
N ASP A 122 -12.18 -14.48 7.49
CA ASP A 122 -13.36 -14.49 6.63
C ASP A 122 -14.43 -15.48 7.15
N PRO A 123 -15.62 -15.00 7.52
CA PRO A 123 -16.75 -15.87 7.89
C PRO A 123 -17.42 -16.41 6.61
N THR A 124 -16.77 -17.36 5.93
CA THR A 124 -17.18 -17.89 4.63
C THR A 124 -18.60 -18.46 4.60
N GLN A 125 -19.15 -18.85 5.76
CA GLN A 125 -20.54 -19.31 5.92
C GLN A 125 -21.57 -18.17 5.77
N LEU A 126 -21.16 -16.90 5.93
CA LEU A 126 -22.03 -15.73 5.77
C LEU A 126 -21.86 -15.17 4.36
N THR A 127 -22.63 -15.67 3.41
CA THR A 127 -22.48 -15.31 1.99
C THR A 127 -23.14 -13.98 1.62
N ASP A 128 -24.21 -13.58 2.32
CA ASP A 128 -24.84 -12.26 2.11
C ASP A 128 -24.04 -11.16 2.83
N PRO A 129 -23.48 -10.16 2.12
CA PRO A 129 -22.76 -9.04 2.74
C PRO A 129 -23.56 -8.30 3.83
N ARG A 130 -24.90 -8.30 3.72
CA ARG A 130 -25.77 -7.66 4.73
C ARG A 130 -25.81 -8.41 6.05
N SER A 131 -25.52 -9.72 6.04
CA SER A 131 -25.41 -10.53 7.26
C SER A 131 -24.07 -10.43 7.94
N LEU A 132 -23.07 -9.81 7.29
CA LEU A 132 -21.77 -9.56 7.87
C LEU A 132 -21.85 -8.48 8.94
N PRO A 133 -21.11 -8.64 10.07
CA PRO A 133 -21.16 -7.71 11.18
C PRO A 133 -20.64 -6.32 10.80
N ILE A 134 -21.20 -5.31 11.43
CA ILE A 134 -20.62 -3.97 11.48
C ILE A 134 -19.63 -3.88 12.64
N ARG A 135 -18.77 -2.86 12.64
CA ARG A 135 -17.70 -2.74 13.65
C ARG A 135 -18.22 -2.80 15.09
N ARG A 136 -19.33 -2.13 15.39
CA ARG A 136 -19.91 -2.10 16.74
C ARG A 136 -20.34 -3.47 17.27
N SER A 137 -20.66 -4.41 16.39
CA SER A 137 -21.08 -5.78 16.77
C SER A 137 -19.93 -6.77 16.87
N ILE A 138 -18.69 -6.39 16.51
CA ILE A 138 -17.55 -7.30 16.56
C ILE A 138 -17.31 -7.94 17.94
N PRO A 139 -17.41 -7.21 19.09
CA PRO A 139 -17.20 -7.82 20.40
C PRO A 139 -18.12 -9.01 20.70
N GLU A 140 -19.32 -9.05 20.10
CA GLU A 140 -20.33 -10.07 20.32
C GLU A 140 -20.12 -11.30 19.44
N VAL A 141 -19.53 -11.12 18.25
CA VAL A 141 -19.45 -12.17 17.21
C VAL A 141 -18.04 -12.74 17.01
N ALA A 142 -17.02 -12.03 17.46
CA ALA A 142 -15.62 -12.45 17.30
C ALA A 142 -15.33 -13.74 18.08
N GLY A 143 -14.81 -14.75 17.38
CA GLY A 143 -14.52 -16.07 17.95
C GLY A 143 -15.74 -17.01 18.07
N THR A 144 -16.92 -16.54 17.68
CA THR A 144 -18.15 -17.37 17.64
C THR A 144 -18.66 -17.51 16.19
N THR A 145 -19.25 -16.46 15.66
CA THR A 145 -19.76 -16.44 14.27
C THR A 145 -18.69 -16.00 13.28
N VAL A 146 -17.77 -15.11 13.71
CA VAL A 146 -16.64 -14.61 12.92
C VAL A 146 -15.34 -15.23 13.42
N PRO A 147 -14.59 -15.95 12.59
CA PRO A 147 -13.28 -16.47 12.95
C PRO A 147 -12.33 -15.35 13.39
N VAL A 148 -11.47 -15.64 14.39
CA VAL A 148 -10.39 -14.74 14.81
C VAL A 148 -9.06 -15.41 14.49
N LEU A 149 -8.22 -14.73 13.70
CA LEU A 149 -6.92 -15.21 13.28
C LEU A 149 -5.84 -14.92 14.35
N GLY A 150 -6.07 -13.89 15.15
CA GLY A 150 -5.23 -13.54 16.28
C GLY A 150 -5.80 -12.37 17.06
N TRP A 151 -5.30 -12.19 18.27
CA TRP A 151 -5.66 -11.12 19.18
C TRP A 151 -4.45 -10.22 19.40
N VAL A 152 -4.59 -8.91 19.19
CA VAL A 152 -3.53 -7.91 19.39
C VAL A 152 -3.84 -7.02 20.59
N ALA A 153 -2.79 -6.39 21.12
CA ALA A 153 -2.90 -5.58 22.33
C ALA A 153 -3.50 -4.18 22.05
N ASP A 154 -3.25 -3.64 20.85
CA ASP A 154 -3.59 -2.27 20.49
C ASP A 154 -4.76 -2.25 19.49
N GLY A 155 -5.83 -1.50 19.83
CA GLY A 155 -7.02 -1.39 19.00
C GLY A 155 -6.79 -0.59 17.72
N LEU A 156 -5.94 0.44 17.78
CA LEU A 156 -5.58 1.23 16.61
C LEU A 156 -4.75 0.41 15.61
N ASP A 157 -3.83 -0.44 16.09
CA ASP A 157 -3.06 -1.32 15.22
C ASP A 157 -3.97 -2.35 14.51
N ALA A 158 -4.96 -2.91 15.22
CA ALA A 158 -5.98 -3.76 14.62
C ALA A 158 -6.78 -3.02 13.52
N TYR A 159 -7.20 -1.80 13.81
CA TYR A 159 -7.93 -0.94 12.86
C TYR A 159 -7.07 -0.58 11.62
N LEU A 160 -5.81 -0.22 11.85
CA LEU A 160 -4.89 0.13 10.76
C LEU A 160 -4.52 -1.07 9.89
N ALA A 161 -4.46 -2.29 10.47
CA ALA A 161 -4.30 -3.52 9.69
C ALA A 161 -5.45 -3.69 8.68
N GLU A 162 -6.68 -3.41 9.09
CA GLU A 162 -7.85 -3.43 8.19
C GLU A 162 -7.74 -2.36 7.08
N VAL A 163 -7.29 -1.15 7.42
CA VAL A 163 -7.11 -0.06 6.44
C VAL A 163 -6.04 -0.42 5.40
N ASN A 164 -4.96 -1.08 5.83
CA ASN A 164 -3.89 -1.55 4.95
C ASN A 164 -4.31 -2.76 4.09
N GLY A 165 -5.23 -3.58 4.57
CA GLY A 165 -5.67 -4.79 3.86
C GLY A 165 -4.61 -5.91 3.78
N SER A 166 -3.44 -5.72 4.39
CA SER A 166 -2.36 -6.71 4.46
C SER A 166 -1.60 -6.52 5.76
N THR A 167 -1.41 -7.59 6.54
CA THR A 167 -0.69 -7.58 7.81
C THR A 167 -0.07 -8.96 8.06
N ALA A 168 0.86 -9.06 9.02
CA ALA A 168 1.30 -10.34 9.54
C ALA A 168 1.14 -10.37 11.06
N LEU A 169 0.83 -11.54 11.60
CA LEU A 169 0.73 -11.78 13.03
C LEU A 169 1.91 -12.62 13.49
N ARG A 170 2.70 -12.08 14.41
CA ARG A 170 3.82 -12.78 15.04
C ARG A 170 3.37 -13.32 16.39
N PHE A 171 3.53 -14.62 16.60
CA PHE A 171 3.14 -15.29 17.82
C PHE A 171 4.35 -15.59 18.71
N PRO A 172 4.15 -15.83 20.03
CA PRO A 172 5.24 -16.08 20.97
C PRO A 172 6.10 -17.31 20.66
N ASP A 173 5.56 -18.28 19.95
CA ASP A 173 6.26 -19.48 19.50
C ASP A 173 7.18 -19.23 18.29
N GLY A 174 7.25 -17.97 17.81
CA GLY A 174 8.02 -17.56 16.66
C GLY A 174 7.31 -17.77 15.31
N THR A 175 6.11 -18.35 15.33
CA THR A 175 5.33 -18.48 14.07
C THR A 175 4.82 -17.12 13.59
N ILE A 176 4.75 -16.97 12.26
CA ILE A 176 4.21 -15.77 11.60
C ILE A 176 3.12 -16.20 10.64
N ASP A 177 1.90 -15.73 10.88
CA ASP A 177 0.81 -15.86 9.93
C ASP A 177 0.73 -14.61 9.05
N CYS A 178 0.87 -14.79 7.76
CA CYS A 178 0.75 -13.74 6.76
C CYS A 178 -0.71 -13.61 6.34
N LEU A 179 -1.28 -12.42 6.45
CA LEU A 179 -2.69 -12.15 6.21
C LEU A 179 -2.85 -11.20 5.04
N ALA A 180 -3.76 -11.56 4.13
CA ALA A 180 -4.19 -10.71 3.04
C ALA A 180 -5.69 -10.43 3.14
N TRP A 181 -6.10 -9.32 2.56
CA TRP A 181 -7.51 -8.98 2.38
C TRP A 181 -8.26 -10.11 1.68
N SER A 182 -9.38 -10.55 2.25
CA SER A 182 -10.31 -11.49 1.65
C SER A 182 -11.54 -10.76 1.12
N ARG A 183 -12.29 -10.12 1.99
CA ARG A 183 -13.46 -9.30 1.64
C ARG A 183 -13.78 -8.26 2.71
N THR A 184 -14.84 -7.49 2.47
CA THR A 184 -15.41 -6.56 3.44
C THR A 184 -16.91 -6.84 3.62
N ASN A 185 -17.51 -6.19 4.61
CA ASN A 185 -18.97 -6.16 4.78
C ASN A 185 -19.67 -5.16 3.83
N GLU A 186 -18.98 -4.63 2.82
CA GLU A 186 -19.48 -3.70 1.81
C GLU A 186 -20.07 -2.38 2.37
N ARG A 187 -19.81 -2.05 3.64
CA ARG A 187 -20.18 -0.74 4.21
C ARG A 187 -19.26 0.35 3.67
N GLU A 188 -19.77 1.57 3.63
CA GLU A 188 -18.95 2.73 3.28
C GLU A 188 -17.84 2.94 4.29
N TYR A 189 -16.68 3.37 3.81
CA TYR A 189 -15.53 3.68 4.65
C TYR A 189 -15.67 5.08 5.26
N THR A 190 -15.62 5.15 6.58
CA THR A 190 -15.50 6.40 7.32
C THR A 190 -14.07 6.57 7.82
N SER A 191 -13.40 7.64 7.38
CA SER A 191 -12.01 7.90 7.76
C SER A 191 -11.92 8.35 9.22
N LEU A 192 -11.09 7.68 10.02
CA LEU A 192 -10.78 8.08 11.39
C LEU A 192 -10.20 9.50 11.45
N GLY A 193 -9.21 9.79 10.61
CA GLY A 193 -8.62 11.14 10.56
C GLY A 193 -9.65 12.22 10.25
N ARG A 194 -10.59 11.95 9.34
CA ARG A 194 -11.68 12.89 9.07
C ARG A 194 -12.58 13.09 10.31
N ARG A 195 -12.91 12.00 11.02
CA ARG A 195 -13.70 12.08 12.24
C ARG A 195 -13.00 12.88 13.34
N MET A 196 -11.67 12.72 13.47
CA MET A 196 -10.87 13.51 14.42
C MET A 196 -10.92 14.99 14.09
N VAL A 197 -10.83 15.37 12.80
CA VAL A 197 -10.98 16.76 12.37
C VAL A 197 -12.38 17.27 12.64
N ASP A 198 -13.42 16.52 12.26
CA ASP A 198 -14.82 16.91 12.44
C ASP A 198 -15.20 17.10 13.93
N THR A 199 -14.50 16.43 14.85
CA THR A 199 -14.69 16.51 16.31
C THR A 199 -13.72 17.47 17.01
N GLY A 200 -12.83 18.14 16.26
CA GLY A 200 -11.87 19.12 16.82
C GLY A 200 -10.69 18.49 17.56
N LEU A 201 -10.43 17.18 17.38
CA LEU A 201 -9.30 16.48 17.99
C LEU A 201 -8.00 16.63 17.18
N ALA A 202 -8.10 17.10 15.95
CA ALA A 202 -6.96 17.38 15.08
C ALA A 202 -7.32 18.47 14.06
N ASP A 203 -6.32 19.18 13.57
CA ASP A 203 -6.49 20.15 12.50
C ASP A 203 -6.39 19.47 11.12
N ALA A 204 -7.20 19.95 10.17
CA ALA A 204 -7.26 19.38 8.82
C ALA A 204 -5.93 19.45 8.06
N ASP A 205 -5.11 20.46 8.35
CA ASP A 205 -3.83 20.71 7.66
C ASP A 205 -2.67 19.90 8.26
N SER A 206 -2.83 19.38 9.49
CA SER A 206 -1.77 18.67 10.21
C SER A 206 -2.09 17.21 10.52
N ILE A 207 -3.31 16.76 10.24
CA ILE A 207 -3.70 15.37 10.53
C ILE A 207 -2.91 14.37 9.69
N ASP A 208 -2.20 13.48 10.37
CA ASP A 208 -1.45 12.38 9.80
C ASP A 208 -1.49 11.15 10.73
N LEU A 209 -0.76 10.10 10.39
CA LEU A 209 -0.75 8.88 11.19
C LEU A 209 -0.07 9.08 12.56
N ASP A 210 0.96 9.92 12.62
CA ASP A 210 1.67 10.19 13.88
C ASP A 210 0.75 10.96 14.84
N VAL A 211 0.02 11.98 14.35
CA VAL A 211 -1.01 12.69 15.14
C VAL A 211 -2.10 11.72 15.62
N ILE A 212 -2.56 10.79 14.78
CA ILE A 212 -3.55 9.78 15.18
C ILE A 212 -2.99 8.89 16.29
N ARG A 213 -1.75 8.44 16.17
CA ARG A 213 -1.07 7.59 17.17
C ARG A 213 -0.83 8.33 18.48
N ASP A 214 -0.39 9.58 18.41
CA ASP A 214 -0.17 10.41 19.58
C ASP A 214 -1.47 10.63 20.35
N ARG A 215 -2.56 10.96 19.64
CA ARG A 215 -3.88 11.13 20.25
C ARG A 215 -4.43 9.82 20.82
N HIS A 216 -4.18 8.70 20.14
CA HIS A 216 -4.56 7.39 20.68
C HIS A 216 -3.75 7.04 21.94
N ALA A 217 -2.46 7.37 21.99
CA ALA A 217 -1.64 7.16 23.17
C ALA A 217 -2.06 8.05 24.37
N GLU A 218 -2.54 9.28 24.09
CA GLU A 218 -3.07 10.21 25.09
C GLU A 218 -4.44 9.78 25.62
N ASP A 219 -5.36 9.39 24.73
CA ASP A 219 -6.73 9.02 25.05
C ASP A 219 -7.24 7.88 24.14
N PRO A 220 -6.86 6.62 24.45
CA PRO A 220 -7.27 5.46 23.66
C PRO A 220 -8.79 5.32 23.55
N GLU A 221 -9.52 5.59 24.63
CA GLU A 221 -10.97 5.41 24.70
C GLU A 221 -11.69 6.32 23.70
N THR A 222 -11.29 7.58 23.62
CA THR A 222 -11.88 8.53 22.68
C THR A 222 -11.60 8.15 21.24
N ILE A 223 -10.37 7.76 20.92
CA ILE A 223 -10.02 7.37 19.53
C ILE A 223 -10.69 6.05 19.15
N GLU A 224 -10.70 5.04 20.05
CA GLU A 224 -11.40 3.77 19.80
C GLU A 224 -12.92 3.98 19.59
N ARG A 225 -13.53 4.91 20.32
CA ARG A 225 -14.94 5.30 20.10
C ARG A 225 -15.17 5.92 18.73
N LEU A 226 -14.25 6.77 18.24
CA LEU A 226 -14.34 7.33 16.88
C LEU A 226 -14.13 6.27 15.78
N MET A 227 -13.30 5.26 16.03
CA MET A 227 -13.15 4.12 15.11
C MET A 227 -14.48 3.39 14.90
N LEU A 228 -15.38 3.36 15.89
CA LEU A 228 -16.70 2.76 15.79
C LEU A 228 -17.66 3.50 14.81
N ASP A 229 -17.32 4.72 14.39
CA ASP A 229 -18.10 5.43 13.36
C ASP A 229 -17.82 4.87 11.94
N ASN A 230 -16.79 4.05 11.78
CA ASN A 230 -16.52 3.30 10.56
C ASN A 230 -17.18 1.93 10.63
N ASP A 231 -18.38 1.79 10.10
CA ASP A 231 -19.11 0.52 10.06
C ASP A 231 -18.45 -0.54 9.17
N ARG A 232 -17.52 -0.12 8.29
CA ARG A 232 -16.79 -1.04 7.42
C ARG A 232 -15.85 -1.92 8.23
N VAL A 233 -15.91 -3.22 7.95
CA VAL A 233 -15.03 -4.26 8.51
C VAL A 233 -14.33 -4.99 7.37
N VAL A 234 -13.05 -5.27 7.57
CA VAL A 234 -12.23 -6.08 6.66
C VAL A 234 -12.01 -7.45 7.29
N PHE A 235 -12.17 -8.48 6.47
CA PHE A 235 -11.88 -9.86 6.84
C PHE A 235 -10.65 -10.34 6.07
N PHE A 236 -9.82 -11.12 6.75
CA PHE A 236 -8.56 -11.59 6.22
C PHE A 236 -8.58 -13.10 5.93
N GLU A 237 -7.72 -13.51 5.02
CA GLU A 237 -7.32 -14.89 4.81
C GLU A 237 -5.84 -15.08 5.13
N ILE A 238 -5.45 -16.28 5.60
CA ILE A 238 -4.05 -16.65 5.76
C ILE A 238 -3.51 -17.03 4.38
N VAL A 239 -2.38 -16.45 4.02
CA VAL A 239 -1.71 -16.70 2.73
C VAL A 239 -0.27 -17.17 2.96
N PRO A 240 0.31 -17.93 2.00
CA PRO A 240 1.71 -18.30 2.08
C PRO A 240 2.64 -17.06 2.13
N ALA A 241 3.69 -17.09 2.95
CA ALA A 241 4.67 -16.01 3.05
C ALA A 241 5.32 -15.66 1.69
N SER A 242 5.40 -16.64 0.77
CA SER A 242 5.93 -16.43 -0.58
C SER A 242 5.05 -15.51 -1.45
N THR A 243 3.76 -15.37 -1.12
CA THR A 243 2.81 -14.51 -1.84
C THR A 243 2.43 -13.26 -1.07
N TRP A 244 2.99 -13.06 0.12
CA TRP A 244 2.70 -11.94 0.99
C TRP A 244 3.81 -10.87 0.97
N PRO A 245 3.48 -9.58 1.13
CA PRO A 245 2.14 -9.00 1.06
C PRO A 245 1.58 -9.01 -0.36
N ARG A 246 0.26 -9.02 -0.49
CA ARG A 246 -0.42 -9.15 -1.77
C ARG A 246 -1.03 -7.81 -2.19
N ALA A 247 -0.72 -7.37 -3.42
CA ALA A 247 -1.38 -6.23 -4.05
C ALA A 247 -2.84 -6.53 -4.39
N SER A 248 -3.64 -5.51 -4.64
CA SER A 248 -5.03 -5.62 -5.11
C SER A 248 -5.18 -6.41 -6.42
N THR A 249 -4.14 -6.44 -7.26
CA THR A 249 -4.07 -7.27 -8.49
C THR A 249 -3.80 -8.75 -8.21
N GLY A 250 -3.48 -9.12 -6.97
CA GLY A 250 -3.17 -10.47 -6.54
C GLY A 250 -1.69 -10.85 -6.63
N VAL A 251 -0.82 -10.01 -7.21
CA VAL A 251 0.62 -10.26 -7.22
C VAL A 251 1.27 -9.87 -5.88
N ARG A 252 2.43 -10.45 -5.60
CA ARG A 252 3.21 -10.10 -4.41
C ARG A 252 3.77 -8.68 -4.55
N LEU A 253 3.67 -7.91 -3.48
CA LEU A 253 4.36 -6.62 -3.35
C LEU A 253 5.86 -6.84 -3.15
N VAL A 254 6.66 -6.09 -3.90
CA VAL A 254 8.13 -6.14 -3.82
C VAL A 254 8.63 -4.77 -3.35
N PRO A 255 9.36 -4.71 -2.22
CA PRO A 255 9.84 -3.44 -1.67
C PRO A 255 10.61 -2.61 -2.69
N ARG A 256 10.28 -1.33 -2.81
CA ARG A 256 10.89 -0.34 -3.71
C ARG A 256 10.74 -0.64 -5.21
N HIS A 257 9.96 -1.67 -5.58
CA HIS A 257 9.70 -2.06 -6.97
C HIS A 257 8.21 -2.06 -7.34
N THR A 258 7.33 -1.97 -6.37
CA THR A 258 5.89 -1.94 -6.62
C THR A 258 5.26 -0.69 -6.03
N VAL A 259 4.26 -0.17 -6.74
CA VAL A 259 3.53 1.05 -6.36
C VAL A 259 2.03 0.87 -6.46
N ALA A 260 1.31 1.58 -5.59
CA ALA A 260 -0.11 1.83 -5.74
C ALA A 260 -0.32 3.12 -6.54
N VAL A 261 -1.34 3.11 -7.40
CA VAL A 261 -1.66 4.21 -8.32
C VAL A 261 -3.17 4.43 -8.44
N ASP A 262 -3.57 5.55 -9.04
CA ASP A 262 -4.93 5.69 -9.58
C ASP A 262 -4.99 5.04 -10.97
N PRO A 263 -5.74 3.93 -11.15
CA PRO A 263 -5.80 3.23 -12.44
C PRO A 263 -6.44 4.05 -13.57
N LYS A 264 -7.10 5.16 -13.25
CA LYS A 264 -7.60 6.12 -14.25
C LYS A 264 -6.49 7.00 -14.83
N VAL A 265 -5.35 7.08 -14.17
CA VAL A 265 -4.18 7.88 -14.58
C VAL A 265 -3.05 7.00 -15.06
N ILE A 266 -2.74 5.94 -14.34
CA ILE A 266 -1.71 4.96 -14.66
C ILE A 266 -2.36 3.56 -14.69
N PRO A 267 -2.45 2.90 -15.86
CA PRO A 267 -3.00 1.55 -15.95
C PRO A 267 -2.22 0.55 -15.10
N LEU A 268 -2.93 -0.38 -14.45
CA LEU A 268 -2.29 -1.46 -13.70
C LEU A 268 -1.48 -2.38 -14.64
N GLY A 269 -0.30 -2.80 -14.18
CA GLY A 269 0.69 -3.52 -14.96
C GLY A 269 1.69 -2.61 -15.68
N SER A 270 1.49 -1.29 -15.68
CA SER A 270 2.47 -0.37 -16.27
C SER A 270 3.83 -0.49 -15.59
N VAL A 271 4.89 -0.65 -16.38
CA VAL A 271 6.27 -0.51 -15.93
C VAL A 271 6.63 0.96 -16.00
N LEU A 272 7.08 1.52 -14.89
CA LEU A 272 7.33 2.96 -14.75
C LEU A 272 8.79 3.20 -14.45
N VAL A 273 9.30 4.35 -14.90
CA VAL A 273 10.50 4.98 -14.38
C VAL A 273 10.05 6.20 -13.59
N ILE A 274 10.36 6.21 -12.31
CA ILE A 274 10.11 7.32 -11.40
C ILE A 274 11.43 7.98 -11.03
N GLU A 275 11.47 9.30 -10.97
CA GLU A 275 12.65 10.06 -10.57
C GLU A 275 12.26 11.36 -9.86
N GLY A 276 13.05 11.78 -8.90
CA GLY A 276 12.90 13.03 -8.15
C GLY A 276 14.26 13.58 -7.72
N ASP A 277 14.25 14.69 -7.01
CA ASP A 277 15.51 15.37 -6.62
C ASP A 277 16.39 14.46 -5.74
N ASP A 278 15.78 13.71 -4.82
CA ASP A 278 16.47 12.77 -3.92
C ASP A 278 16.25 11.30 -4.32
N LEU A 279 15.56 11.04 -5.43
CA LEU A 279 15.28 9.69 -5.94
C LEU A 279 15.86 9.54 -7.35
N PRO A 280 16.97 8.78 -7.51
CA PRO A 280 17.51 8.49 -8.84
C PRO A 280 16.48 7.69 -9.67
N PRO A 281 16.61 7.71 -11.01
CA PRO A 281 15.71 6.94 -11.88
C PRO A 281 15.55 5.52 -11.41
N THR A 282 14.34 5.18 -10.99
CA THR A 282 14.00 3.88 -10.39
C THR A 282 12.86 3.22 -11.16
N VAL A 283 13.04 1.94 -11.49
CA VAL A 283 12.01 1.16 -12.18
C VAL A 283 11.07 0.55 -11.15
N VAL A 284 9.77 0.82 -11.33
CA VAL A 284 8.69 0.30 -10.48
C VAL A 284 7.51 -0.19 -11.32
N VAL A 285 6.65 -1.00 -10.74
CA VAL A 285 5.45 -1.53 -11.42
C VAL A 285 4.20 -1.09 -10.69
N ALA A 286 3.23 -0.59 -11.44
CA ALA A 286 1.91 -0.23 -10.95
C ALA A 286 1.05 -1.49 -10.76
N VAL A 287 1.01 -2.03 -9.55
CA VAL A 287 0.31 -3.30 -9.26
C VAL A 287 -0.80 -3.16 -8.22
N ASP A 288 -0.86 -2.03 -7.55
CA ASP A 288 -1.78 -1.85 -6.42
C ASP A 288 -2.64 -0.60 -6.58
N ILE A 289 -3.71 -0.55 -5.81
CA ILE A 289 -4.61 0.59 -5.70
C ILE A 289 -4.86 0.89 -4.22
N GLY A 290 -5.01 2.16 -3.88
CA GLY A 290 -5.39 2.60 -2.54
C GLY A 290 -6.60 3.51 -2.57
N GLY A 291 -7.44 3.46 -1.54
CA GLY A 291 -8.59 4.35 -1.43
C GLY A 291 -8.23 5.84 -1.45
N ALA A 292 -7.05 6.17 -0.92
CA ALA A 292 -6.48 7.52 -0.87
C ALA A 292 -5.60 7.87 -2.08
N ILE A 293 -5.25 6.90 -2.93
CA ILE A 293 -4.37 7.11 -4.08
C ILE A 293 -5.23 7.51 -5.27
N ARG A 294 -5.29 8.81 -5.56
CA ARG A 294 -6.14 9.40 -6.59
C ARG A 294 -5.36 10.42 -7.41
N GLY A 295 -5.68 10.48 -8.71
CA GLY A 295 -5.05 11.43 -9.62
C GLY A 295 -3.57 11.17 -9.79
N ARG A 296 -2.76 12.23 -9.73
CA ARG A 296 -1.30 12.14 -9.88
C ARG A 296 -0.62 11.88 -8.53
N ARG A 297 -0.93 10.73 -7.96
CA ARG A 297 -0.31 10.25 -6.73
C ARG A 297 0.20 8.83 -6.92
N ILE A 298 1.38 8.56 -6.40
CA ILE A 298 2.02 7.25 -6.36
C ILE A 298 2.35 6.94 -4.91
N ASP A 299 2.05 5.70 -4.49
CA ASP A 299 2.37 5.22 -3.15
C ASP A 299 3.35 4.05 -3.26
N LEU A 300 4.59 4.25 -2.81
CA LEU A 300 5.69 3.30 -2.98
C LEU A 300 5.68 2.27 -1.84
N TYR A 301 5.62 0.98 -2.17
CA TYR A 301 5.75 -0.07 -1.17
C TYR A 301 7.21 -0.19 -0.68
N LEU A 302 7.45 -0.02 0.63
CA LEU A 302 8.80 -0.04 1.20
C LEU A 302 9.16 -1.33 1.93
N GLY A 303 8.19 -2.22 2.18
CA GLY A 303 8.45 -3.45 2.88
C GLY A 303 7.47 -3.73 4.02
N ALA A 304 7.89 -4.52 4.98
CA ALA A 304 7.06 -4.89 6.11
C ALA A 304 7.78 -4.67 7.46
N GLY A 305 6.98 -4.46 8.49
CA GLY A 305 7.45 -4.26 9.86
C GLY A 305 7.78 -2.82 10.21
N THR A 306 8.22 -2.60 11.46
CA THR A 306 8.32 -1.29 12.10
C THR A 306 9.26 -0.32 11.38
N ASP A 307 10.41 -0.80 10.90
CA ASP A 307 11.39 0.08 10.24
C ASP A 307 10.85 0.57 8.89
N SER A 308 10.23 -0.33 8.10
CA SER A 308 9.57 0.03 6.84
C SER A 308 8.39 0.98 7.06
N LEU A 309 7.60 0.79 8.12
CA LEU A 309 6.51 1.70 8.49
C LEU A 309 7.03 3.09 8.86
N ARG A 310 8.12 3.17 9.62
CA ARG A 310 8.76 4.45 10.00
C ARG A 310 9.33 5.17 8.79
N GLU A 311 9.97 4.44 7.86
CA GLU A 311 10.47 5.00 6.61
C GLU A 311 9.32 5.49 5.72
N ALA A 312 8.26 4.70 5.58
CA ALA A 312 7.08 5.04 4.80
C ALA A 312 6.41 6.33 5.28
N GLY A 313 6.30 6.51 6.59
CA GLY A 313 5.74 7.71 7.20
C GLY A 313 6.51 9.01 6.90
N ARG A 314 7.76 8.91 6.45
CA ARG A 314 8.62 10.08 6.17
C ARG A 314 8.75 10.41 4.68
N LEU A 315 8.34 9.48 3.81
CA LEU A 315 8.50 9.68 2.38
C LEU A 315 7.40 10.58 1.84
N LYS A 316 7.82 11.77 1.40
CA LYS A 316 7.02 12.67 0.58
C LYS A 316 7.92 13.36 -0.42
N ALA A 317 7.61 13.25 -1.70
CA ALA A 317 8.42 13.82 -2.78
C ALA A 317 7.55 14.15 -4.00
N ASP A 318 8.04 15.08 -4.82
CA ASP A 318 7.52 15.31 -6.16
C ASP A 318 8.34 14.51 -7.16
N LEU A 319 7.68 13.72 -7.99
CA LEU A 319 8.32 12.83 -8.96
C LEU A 319 7.94 13.19 -10.40
N ARG A 320 8.90 13.01 -11.30
CA ARG A 320 8.66 12.81 -12.72
C ARG A 320 8.41 11.32 -12.95
N VAL A 321 7.40 11.00 -13.76
CA VAL A 321 6.98 9.64 -14.07
C VAL A 321 7.01 9.45 -15.57
N SER A 322 7.62 8.35 -16.01
CA SER A 322 7.57 7.90 -17.40
C SER A 322 7.10 6.45 -17.47
N ILE A 323 6.27 6.12 -18.45
CA ILE A 323 5.90 4.74 -18.74
C ILE A 323 6.98 4.17 -19.65
N LEU A 324 7.49 3.00 -19.27
CA LEU A 324 8.47 2.23 -20.03
C LEU A 324 7.74 1.17 -20.84
N GLU A 325 7.99 1.12 -22.14
CA GLU A 325 7.35 0.18 -23.08
C GLU A 325 8.41 -0.39 -24.03
N PRO A 326 8.31 -1.67 -24.45
CA PRO A 326 9.07 -2.16 -25.59
C PRO A 326 8.68 -1.36 -26.83
N ALA A 327 9.65 -0.78 -27.55
CA ALA A 327 9.34 -0.11 -28.80
C ALA A 327 8.76 -1.10 -29.80
N LEU A 328 7.74 -0.69 -30.50
CA LEU A 328 7.17 -1.47 -31.60
C LEU A 328 8.27 -1.65 -32.66
N ARG A 329 8.51 -2.89 -33.08
CA ARG A 329 9.31 -3.15 -34.27
C ARG A 329 8.44 -2.73 -35.48
N ASP A 330 8.93 -1.82 -36.26
CA ASP A 330 8.35 -1.61 -37.60
C ASP A 330 8.46 -2.96 -38.35
N ARG A 331 7.28 -3.49 -38.72
CA ARG A 331 7.16 -4.73 -39.51
C ARG A 331 7.53 -4.46 -40.96
#